data_131e1bfdaaa04604cf9c000e9d9ab822
#
_entry.id   131e1bfdaaa04604cf9c000e9d9ab822
#
_cell.length_a   1.000
_cell.length_b   1.000
_cell.length_c   1.000
_cell.angle_alpha   90.00
_cell.angle_beta   90.00
_cell.angle_gamma   90.00
#
_symmetry.space_group_name_H-M   'P 1'
#
loop_
_entity.id
_entity.type
_entity.pdbx_description
1 polymer ?
#
loop_
_entity_poly.entity_id
_entity_poly.type
_entity_poly.pdbx_seq_one_letter_code
_entity_poly.pdbx_strand_id
1 'polypeptide(L)'
;SLEPLYAQIPEALKGYVELLYDAHNSASIRFIEGLLYRSEYYSPTNQSLALRIADCDQRAFVMSTPRLPDEESLFLPIPFADTRLDELFQMRHTPQSVSAIATRLNIPEQSRAFFYSLFTPEPPQTPKPYQGEGVRVRYFGHACVLIETAHVSILCDPLVSYEHPIGMARYSYSDLPETFDYALITHIHQDHV
;
A
#
# COMPACT_ATOMS: atom_id res chain seq x y z
N SER A 1 20.22 -28.28 15.63
CA SER A 1 18.93 -28.65 15.03
C SER A 1 17.87 -27.63 15.48
N LEU A 2 17.04 -27.17 14.56
CA LEU A 2 15.90 -26.27 14.86
C LEU A 2 14.65 -27.04 15.30
N GLU A 3 14.66 -28.36 15.23
CA GLU A 3 13.51 -29.22 15.52
C GLU A 3 12.91 -29.00 16.93
N PRO A 4 13.72 -28.88 18.00
CA PRO A 4 13.20 -28.64 19.35
C PRO A 4 12.53 -27.24 19.45
N LEU A 5 12.99 -26.25 18.67
CA LEU A 5 12.40 -24.92 18.61
C LEU A 5 11.08 -24.92 17.85
N TYR A 6 11.01 -25.73 16.77
CA TYR A 6 9.76 -25.88 16.02
C TYR A 6 8.65 -26.50 16.88
N ALA A 7 9.00 -27.42 17.77
CA ALA A 7 8.04 -28.00 18.71
C ALA A 7 7.40 -26.98 19.66
N GLN A 8 8.07 -25.85 19.91
CA GLN A 8 7.59 -24.77 20.78
C GLN A 8 6.69 -23.74 20.04
N ILE A 9 6.61 -23.84 18.71
CA ILE A 9 5.73 -22.94 17.94
C ILE A 9 4.27 -23.23 18.31
N PRO A 10 3.43 -22.17 18.47
CA PRO A 10 1.99 -22.35 18.67
C PRO A 10 1.38 -23.26 17.60
N GLU A 11 0.47 -24.15 18.01
CA GLU A 11 -0.13 -25.15 17.12
C GLU A 11 -0.74 -24.54 15.86
N ALA A 12 -1.38 -23.37 16.00
CA ALA A 12 -1.98 -22.63 14.89
C ALA A 12 -0.98 -22.18 13.81
N LEU A 13 0.30 -22.10 14.12
CA LEU A 13 1.35 -21.67 13.19
C LEU A 13 2.18 -22.84 12.63
N LYS A 14 2.03 -24.05 13.18
CA LYS A 14 2.73 -25.23 12.66
C LYS A 14 2.30 -25.54 11.23
N GLY A 15 3.28 -25.72 10.37
CA GLY A 15 3.07 -25.91 8.94
C GLY A 15 2.96 -24.62 8.13
N TYR A 16 2.86 -23.45 8.79
CA TYR A 16 2.77 -22.14 8.13
C TYR A 16 4.02 -21.28 8.32
N VAL A 17 5.00 -21.79 9.05
CA VAL A 17 6.26 -21.08 9.31
C VAL A 17 7.46 -21.96 9.03
N GLU A 18 8.54 -21.31 8.63
CA GLU A 18 9.89 -21.89 8.58
C GLU A 18 10.73 -21.29 9.70
N LEU A 19 11.55 -22.11 10.33
CA LEU A 19 12.60 -21.65 11.23
C LEU A 19 13.90 -21.53 10.46
N LEU A 20 14.60 -20.43 10.66
CA LEU A 20 15.92 -20.18 10.09
C LEU A 20 16.80 -19.49 11.13
N TYR A 21 18.08 -19.42 10.88
CA TYR A 21 18.99 -18.57 11.62
C TYR A 21 19.14 -17.24 10.88
N ASP A 22 19.01 -16.14 11.61
CA ASP A 22 19.29 -14.80 11.08
C ASP A 22 20.80 -14.55 10.94
N ALA A 23 21.17 -13.36 10.48
CA ALA A 23 22.57 -12.96 10.30
C ALA A 23 23.38 -12.93 11.61
N HIS A 24 22.73 -12.90 12.77
CA HIS A 24 23.34 -12.95 14.10
C HIS A 24 23.35 -14.36 14.70
N ASN A 25 23.00 -15.39 13.89
CA ASN A 25 22.89 -16.77 14.31
C ASN A 25 21.83 -17.00 15.41
N SER A 26 20.82 -16.15 15.46
CA SER A 26 19.65 -16.29 16.32
C SER A 26 18.52 -16.99 15.58
N ALA A 27 17.74 -17.82 16.28
CA ALA A 27 16.58 -18.45 15.67
C ALA A 27 15.52 -17.40 15.32
N SER A 28 15.04 -17.45 14.08
CA SER A 28 14.07 -16.52 13.52
C SER A 28 12.94 -17.30 12.84
N ILE A 29 11.77 -16.67 12.72
CA ILE A 29 10.58 -17.22 12.07
C ILE A 29 10.34 -16.48 10.76
N ARG A 30 10.09 -17.26 9.71
CA ARG A 30 9.58 -16.76 8.45
C ARG A 30 8.21 -17.38 8.17
N PHE A 31 7.21 -16.54 7.90
CA PHE A 31 5.89 -17.02 7.51
C PHE A 31 5.88 -17.48 6.05
N ILE A 32 5.19 -18.61 5.81
CA ILE A 32 4.91 -19.10 4.46
C ILE A 32 3.56 -18.49 4.05
N GLU A 33 3.59 -17.24 3.60
CA GLU A 33 2.40 -16.43 3.35
C GLU A 33 1.42 -17.10 2.39
N GLY A 34 1.92 -17.71 1.31
CA GLY A 34 1.07 -18.42 0.34
C GLY A 34 0.25 -19.56 0.95
N LEU A 35 0.70 -20.18 2.04
CA LEU A 35 -0.07 -21.18 2.79
C LEU A 35 -1.04 -20.50 3.76
N LEU A 36 -0.63 -19.40 4.42
CA LEU A 36 -1.49 -18.65 5.31
C LEU A 36 -2.72 -18.09 4.58
N TYR A 37 -2.55 -17.53 3.38
CA TYR A 37 -3.66 -17.03 2.56
C TYR A 37 -4.64 -18.12 2.10
N ARG A 38 -4.27 -19.39 2.20
CA ARG A 38 -5.14 -20.55 1.88
C ARG A 38 -5.65 -21.26 3.11
N SER A 39 -5.28 -20.79 4.30
CA SER A 39 -5.66 -21.41 5.56
C SER A 39 -7.02 -20.89 6.06
N GLU A 40 -7.57 -21.56 7.06
CA GLU A 40 -8.77 -21.11 7.79
C GLU A 40 -8.55 -19.81 8.57
N TYR A 41 -7.32 -19.39 8.77
CA TYR A 41 -6.96 -18.13 9.46
C TYR A 41 -7.08 -16.91 8.56
N TYR A 42 -7.16 -17.08 7.24
CA TYR A 42 -7.39 -15.99 6.32
C TYR A 42 -8.86 -15.58 6.31
N SER A 43 -9.14 -14.37 6.76
CA SER A 43 -10.51 -13.84 6.85
C SER A 43 -10.62 -12.49 6.13
N PRO A 44 -11.19 -12.45 4.91
CA PRO A 44 -11.48 -11.19 4.22
C PRO A 44 -12.41 -10.26 5.01
N THR A 45 -13.23 -10.80 5.88
CA THR A 45 -14.18 -10.01 6.70
C THR A 45 -13.49 -9.14 7.75
N ASN A 46 -12.22 -9.43 8.07
CA ASN A 46 -11.42 -8.63 8.98
C ASN A 46 -10.64 -7.52 8.26
N GLN A 47 -10.71 -7.47 6.93
CA GLN A 47 -10.05 -6.43 6.15
C GLN A 47 -10.80 -5.11 6.27
N SER A 48 -10.06 -4.03 6.38
CA SER A 48 -10.61 -2.68 6.41
C SER A 48 -9.66 -1.70 5.74
N LEU A 49 -10.23 -0.67 5.14
CA LEU A 49 -9.51 0.45 4.56
C LEU A 49 -9.62 1.65 5.51
N ALA A 50 -8.51 2.29 5.81
CA ALA A 50 -8.48 3.57 6.52
C ALA A 50 -8.26 4.70 5.51
N LEU A 51 -9.22 5.64 5.45
CA LEU A 51 -9.15 6.83 4.61
C LEU A 51 -8.91 8.06 5.48
N ARG A 52 -7.91 8.86 5.12
CA ARG A 52 -7.62 10.14 5.77
C ARG A 52 -6.90 11.10 4.83
N ILE A 53 -6.92 12.38 5.16
CA ILE A 53 -6.01 13.35 4.56
C ILE A 53 -4.66 13.19 5.24
N ALA A 54 -3.59 13.10 4.44
CA ALA A 54 -2.23 13.06 4.94
C ALA A 54 -1.38 14.08 4.18
N ASP A 55 -0.85 15.06 4.89
CA ASP A 55 0.04 16.09 4.31
C ASP A 55 1.47 15.57 4.14
N CYS A 56 1.82 14.56 4.89
CA CYS A 56 3.14 13.95 4.86
C CYS A 56 3.07 12.50 5.34
N ASP A 57 4.17 11.77 5.21
CA ASP A 57 4.23 10.41 5.74
C ASP A 57 4.30 10.38 7.26
N GLN A 58 3.16 10.39 7.87
CA GLN A 58 2.99 10.14 9.30
C GLN A 58 2.49 8.72 9.57
N ARG A 59 2.74 7.78 8.65
CA ARG A 59 2.38 6.40 8.92
C ARG A 59 3.16 5.90 10.11
N ALA A 60 2.46 5.74 11.23
CA ALA A 60 2.97 4.86 12.25
C ALA A 60 3.18 3.48 11.62
N PHE A 61 4.36 2.91 11.80
CA PHE A 61 4.60 1.54 11.42
C PHE A 61 3.68 0.65 12.28
N VAL A 62 2.57 0.22 11.69
CA VAL A 62 1.57 -0.57 12.39
C VAL A 62 1.77 -2.03 12.01
N MET A 63 2.45 -2.76 12.88
CA MET A 63 2.67 -4.21 12.76
C MET A 63 1.45 -5.03 13.14
N SER A 64 0.44 -4.45 13.74
CA SER A 64 -0.68 -5.19 14.31
C SER A 64 -2.03 -4.60 13.97
N THR A 65 -2.99 -5.47 13.84
CA THR A 65 -4.42 -5.21 13.85
C THR A 65 -4.98 -5.61 15.22
N PRO A 66 -6.12 -5.06 15.67
CA PRO A 66 -6.88 -4.00 15.04
C PRO A 66 -6.23 -2.62 15.24
N ARG A 67 -6.46 -1.72 14.27
CA ARG A 67 -6.13 -0.30 14.45
C ARG A 67 -7.15 0.32 15.37
N LEU A 68 -6.67 1.15 16.29
CA LEU A 68 -7.58 1.93 17.13
C LEU A 68 -8.25 3.02 16.27
N PRO A 69 -9.56 3.22 16.41
CA PRO A 69 -10.24 4.33 15.78
C PRO A 69 -9.62 5.67 16.22
N ASP A 70 -9.48 6.59 15.29
CA ASP A 70 -9.10 7.97 15.52
C ASP A 70 -10.10 8.91 14.83
N GLU A 71 -10.12 10.17 15.22
CA GLU A 71 -11.03 11.17 14.67
C GLU A 71 -10.61 11.67 13.29
N GLU A 72 -9.38 11.37 12.87
CA GLU A 72 -8.78 11.81 11.61
C GLU A 72 -8.88 10.75 10.50
N SER A 73 -9.45 9.60 10.79
CA SER A 73 -9.57 8.49 9.85
C SER A 73 -10.98 7.94 9.76
N LEU A 74 -11.38 7.62 8.55
CA LEU A 74 -12.59 6.84 8.28
C LEU A 74 -12.21 5.39 7.99
N PHE A 75 -12.65 4.48 8.84
CA PHE A 75 -12.46 3.04 8.65
C PHE A 75 -13.65 2.44 7.91
N LEU A 76 -13.37 1.84 6.77
CA LEU A 76 -14.35 1.11 5.97
C LEU A 76 -14.08 -0.39 6.13
N PRO A 77 -15.02 -1.18 6.68
CA PRO A 77 -14.90 -2.64 6.73
C PRO A 77 -15.23 -3.20 5.34
N ILE A 78 -14.24 -3.25 4.48
CA ILE A 78 -14.38 -3.65 3.09
C ILE A 78 -13.21 -4.58 2.72
N PRO A 79 -13.48 -5.75 2.09
CA PRO A 79 -12.42 -6.63 1.60
C PRO A 79 -11.56 -5.96 0.53
N PHE A 80 -10.27 -6.22 0.54
CA PHE A 80 -9.34 -5.60 -0.44
C PHE A 80 -9.62 -6.01 -1.88
N ALA A 81 -10.24 -7.16 -2.10
CA ALA A 81 -10.67 -7.61 -3.42
C ALA A 81 -12.02 -7.04 -3.88
N ASP A 82 -12.64 -6.13 -3.12
CA ASP A 82 -13.91 -5.54 -3.48
C ASP A 82 -13.76 -4.51 -4.60
N THR A 83 -14.44 -4.73 -5.71
CA THR A 83 -14.34 -3.88 -6.91
C THR A 83 -14.81 -2.44 -6.69
N ARG A 84 -15.56 -2.16 -5.62
CA ARG A 84 -15.93 -0.79 -5.24
C ARG A 84 -14.72 0.04 -4.84
N LEU A 85 -13.62 -0.59 -4.43
CA LEU A 85 -12.34 0.09 -4.19
C LEU A 85 -11.74 0.59 -5.50
N ASP A 86 -11.83 -0.21 -6.56
CA ASP A 86 -11.36 0.22 -7.88
C ASP A 86 -12.12 1.45 -8.35
N GLU A 87 -13.44 1.48 -8.17
CA GLU A 87 -14.27 2.65 -8.51
C GLU A 87 -13.85 3.89 -7.71
N LEU A 88 -13.57 3.75 -6.41
CA LEU A 88 -13.09 4.83 -5.56
C LEU A 88 -11.77 5.40 -6.06
N PHE A 89 -10.79 4.55 -6.34
CA PHE A 89 -9.47 4.99 -6.77
C PHE A 89 -9.45 5.51 -8.21
N GLN A 90 -10.33 5.00 -9.07
CA GLN A 90 -10.50 5.51 -10.44
C GLN A 90 -11.05 6.94 -10.49
N MET A 91 -11.65 7.45 -9.41
CA MET A 91 -12.14 8.84 -9.38
C MET A 91 -11.04 9.87 -9.65
N ARG A 92 -9.78 9.53 -9.46
CA ARG A 92 -8.64 10.36 -9.83
C ARG A 92 -8.62 10.71 -11.32
N HIS A 93 -9.03 9.77 -12.17
CA HIS A 93 -8.97 9.87 -13.63
C HIS A 93 -10.35 9.98 -14.27
N THR A 94 -11.37 9.47 -13.61
CA THR A 94 -12.76 9.45 -14.06
C THR A 94 -13.64 10.02 -12.95
N PRO A 95 -13.77 11.35 -12.87
CA PRO A 95 -14.52 12.01 -11.82
C PRO A 95 -15.97 11.52 -11.76
N GLN A 96 -16.45 11.27 -10.56
CA GLN A 96 -17.82 10.84 -10.27
C GLN A 96 -18.40 11.67 -9.12
N SER A 97 -19.72 11.57 -8.95
CA SER A 97 -20.37 12.17 -7.78
C SER A 97 -19.92 11.49 -6.49
N VAL A 98 -19.36 12.27 -5.56
CA VAL A 98 -18.92 11.77 -4.25
C VAL A 98 -20.08 11.13 -3.48
N SER A 99 -21.30 11.68 -3.62
CA SER A 99 -22.49 11.12 -2.98
C SER A 99 -22.86 9.74 -3.56
N ALA A 100 -22.65 9.52 -4.86
CA ALA A 100 -22.88 8.23 -5.48
C ALA A 100 -21.87 7.17 -4.97
N ILE A 101 -20.61 7.53 -4.90
CA ILE A 101 -19.57 6.65 -4.34
C ILE A 101 -19.83 6.37 -2.85
N ALA A 102 -20.18 7.37 -2.05
CA ALA A 102 -20.55 7.18 -0.66
C ALA A 102 -21.69 6.18 -0.49
N THR A 103 -22.69 6.23 -1.36
CA THR A 103 -23.80 5.28 -1.34
C THR A 103 -23.35 3.86 -1.72
N ARG A 104 -22.51 3.71 -2.74
CA ARG A 104 -21.97 2.40 -3.17
C ARG A 104 -21.09 1.75 -2.11
N LEU A 105 -20.27 2.55 -1.43
CA LEU A 105 -19.40 2.09 -0.33
C LEU A 105 -20.16 1.90 0.99
N ASN A 106 -21.47 2.19 1.03
CA ASN A 106 -22.29 2.12 2.22
C ASN A 106 -21.75 3.01 3.36
N ILE A 107 -21.25 4.21 3.03
CA ILE A 107 -20.74 5.15 4.04
C ILE A 107 -21.89 5.53 4.99
N PRO A 108 -21.73 5.28 6.31
CA PRO A 108 -22.74 5.66 7.30
C PRO A 108 -23.04 7.16 7.26
N GLU A 109 -24.29 7.53 7.48
CA GLU A 109 -24.73 8.93 7.40
C GLU A 109 -23.89 9.87 8.27
N GLN A 110 -23.57 9.44 9.50
CA GLN A 110 -22.73 10.22 10.42
C GLN A 110 -21.29 10.43 9.92
N SER A 111 -20.79 9.60 9.00
CA SER A 111 -19.44 9.67 8.43
C SER A 111 -19.39 10.35 7.07
N ARG A 112 -20.54 10.70 6.48
CA ARG A 112 -20.57 11.26 5.12
C ARG A 112 -19.89 12.61 5.02
N ALA A 113 -20.08 13.48 6.02
CA ALA A 113 -19.43 14.79 6.02
C ALA A 113 -17.90 14.66 5.99
N PHE A 114 -17.35 13.77 6.81
CA PHE A 114 -15.92 13.46 6.80
C PHE A 114 -15.49 12.84 5.46
N PHE A 115 -16.23 11.85 4.97
CA PHE A 115 -15.94 11.23 3.67
C PHE A 115 -15.91 12.24 2.55
N TYR A 116 -16.85 13.19 2.51
CA TYR A 116 -16.90 14.22 1.47
C TYR A 116 -15.71 15.20 1.55
N SER A 117 -15.18 15.46 2.75
CA SER A 117 -14.02 16.33 2.94
C SER A 117 -12.71 15.72 2.39
N LEU A 118 -12.68 14.42 2.10
CA LEU A 118 -11.53 13.75 1.51
C LEU A 118 -11.37 14.00 -0.01
N PHE A 119 -12.33 14.69 -0.63
CA PHE A 119 -12.34 14.91 -2.07
C PHE A 119 -12.23 16.38 -2.42
N THR A 120 -11.60 16.66 -3.54
CA THR A 120 -11.55 17.99 -4.15
C THR A 120 -12.08 17.91 -5.59
N PRO A 121 -12.74 18.96 -6.10
CA PRO A 121 -13.10 19.04 -7.51
C PRO A 121 -11.91 19.37 -8.41
N GLU A 122 -10.76 19.73 -7.83
CA GLU A 122 -9.57 20.09 -8.58
C GLU A 122 -8.95 18.84 -9.21
N PRO A 123 -8.63 18.88 -10.51
CA PRO A 123 -7.95 17.74 -11.13
C PRO A 123 -6.56 17.55 -10.53
N PRO A 124 -6.10 16.30 -10.37
CA PRO A 124 -4.76 16.03 -9.87
C PRO A 124 -3.71 16.62 -10.80
N GLN A 125 -2.67 17.21 -10.23
CA GLN A 125 -1.52 17.63 -11.01
C GLN A 125 -0.71 16.37 -11.35
N THR A 126 -0.60 16.11 -12.65
CA THR A 126 0.16 14.95 -13.13
C THR A 126 1.45 15.43 -13.76
N PRO A 127 2.61 14.95 -13.33
CA PRO A 127 3.88 15.27 -13.97
C PRO A 127 3.86 14.87 -15.44
N LYS A 128 4.38 15.75 -16.29
CA LYS A 128 4.49 15.46 -17.74
C LYS A 128 5.45 14.32 -17.95
N PRO A 129 5.17 13.44 -18.96
CA PRO A 129 6.11 12.40 -19.38
C PRO A 129 7.46 13.01 -19.74
N TYR A 130 8.52 12.26 -19.52
CA TYR A 130 9.86 12.69 -19.90
C TYR A 130 10.00 12.76 -21.42
N GLN A 131 10.47 13.90 -21.92
CA GLN A 131 10.64 14.17 -23.36
C GLN A 131 12.10 14.51 -23.71
N GLY A 132 13.01 14.38 -22.74
CA GLY A 132 14.43 14.68 -22.96
C GLY A 132 15.16 13.60 -23.74
N GLU A 133 16.34 13.94 -24.25
CA GLU A 133 17.27 12.97 -24.80
C GLU A 133 17.92 12.16 -23.67
N GLY A 134 18.16 10.86 -23.92
CA GLY A 134 18.80 9.96 -22.96
C GLY A 134 17.84 9.33 -21.97
N VAL A 135 18.31 9.07 -20.77
CA VAL A 135 17.58 8.37 -19.70
C VAL A 135 17.48 9.25 -18.47
N ARG A 136 16.27 9.41 -17.95
CA ARG A 136 16.04 10.01 -16.64
C ARG A 136 15.81 8.92 -15.61
N VAL A 137 16.54 8.96 -14.49
CA VAL A 137 16.33 8.07 -13.37
C VAL A 137 15.87 8.89 -12.17
N ARG A 138 14.73 8.51 -11.58
CA ARG A 138 14.20 9.13 -10.35
C ARG A 138 14.09 8.08 -9.26
N TYR A 139 14.59 8.42 -8.08
CA TYR A 139 14.54 7.54 -6.90
C TYR A 139 13.41 7.96 -5.97
N PHE A 140 12.46 7.06 -5.77
CA PHE A 140 11.25 7.29 -4.97
C PHE A 140 11.32 6.73 -3.56
N GLY A 141 12.48 6.28 -3.14
CA GLY A 141 12.73 5.73 -1.81
C GLY A 141 12.74 4.20 -1.78
N HIS A 142 13.30 3.64 -0.72
CA HIS A 142 13.55 2.21 -0.56
C HIS A 142 14.18 1.59 -1.81
N ALA A 143 13.50 0.66 -2.48
CA ALA A 143 13.95 0.09 -3.74
C ALA A 143 13.23 0.69 -4.98
N CYS A 144 12.35 1.68 -4.77
CA CYS A 144 11.53 2.23 -5.82
C CYS A 144 12.31 3.19 -6.72
N VAL A 145 12.48 2.80 -7.99
CA VAL A 145 13.18 3.59 -9.01
C VAL A 145 12.32 3.69 -10.27
N LEU A 146 12.13 4.91 -10.76
CA LEU A 146 11.49 5.15 -12.05
C LEU A 146 12.57 5.50 -13.09
N ILE A 147 12.62 4.73 -14.15
CA ILE A 147 13.52 4.89 -15.29
C ILE A 147 12.69 5.30 -16.51
N GLU A 148 13.05 6.42 -17.13
CA GLU A 148 12.28 7.01 -18.22
C GLU A 148 13.18 7.39 -19.39
N THR A 149 12.67 7.13 -20.56
CA THR A 149 13.15 7.70 -21.82
C THR A 149 12.01 8.46 -22.49
N ALA A 150 12.23 9.08 -23.63
CA ALA A 150 11.14 9.68 -24.42
C ALA A 150 10.08 8.65 -24.90
N HIS A 151 10.36 7.35 -24.80
CA HIS A 151 9.53 6.30 -25.39
C HIS A 151 9.09 5.22 -24.41
N VAL A 152 9.79 5.05 -23.29
CA VAL A 152 9.55 3.96 -22.34
C VAL A 152 9.75 4.46 -20.92
N SER A 153 8.85 4.05 -20.04
CA SER A 153 8.91 4.27 -18.60
C SER A 153 8.79 2.95 -17.84
N ILE A 154 9.70 2.73 -16.90
CA ILE A 154 9.79 1.51 -16.10
C ILE A 154 9.84 1.88 -14.62
N LEU A 155 8.87 1.42 -13.86
CA LEU A 155 8.86 1.56 -12.40
C LEU A 155 9.32 0.25 -11.76
N CYS A 156 10.40 0.31 -10.99
CA CYS A 156 10.93 -0.84 -10.27
C CYS A 156 10.48 -0.79 -8.83
N ASP A 157 10.10 -1.95 -8.26
CA ASP A 157 9.69 -2.13 -6.86
C ASP A 157 8.81 -0.98 -6.34
N PRO A 158 7.52 -0.94 -6.73
CA PRO A 158 6.68 0.25 -6.70
C PRO A 158 6.21 0.70 -5.30
N LEU A 159 6.97 0.43 -4.25
CA LEU A 159 6.71 0.98 -2.93
C LEU A 159 7.26 2.41 -2.85
N VAL A 160 6.43 3.38 -3.18
CA VAL A 160 6.81 4.79 -3.19
C VAL A 160 6.91 5.32 -1.77
N SER A 161 8.04 5.95 -1.45
CA SER A 161 8.20 6.67 -0.19
C SER A 161 7.26 7.87 -0.11
N TYR A 162 6.90 8.22 1.12
CA TYR A 162 6.08 9.38 1.40
C TYR A 162 6.95 10.61 1.65
N GLU A 163 6.35 11.77 1.55
CA GLU A 163 6.98 13.01 2.01
C GLU A 163 7.26 12.92 3.51
N HIS A 164 8.45 13.33 3.91
CA HIS A 164 8.86 13.34 5.31
C HIS A 164 9.25 14.75 5.74
N PRO A 165 8.77 15.26 6.88
CA PRO A 165 8.97 16.65 7.30
C PRO A 165 10.40 17.03 7.68
N ILE A 166 11.38 16.14 7.58
CA ILE A 166 12.79 16.40 7.96
C ILE A 166 13.62 17.16 6.92
N GLY A 167 13.00 17.89 6.02
CA GLY A 167 13.67 18.88 5.18
C GLY A 167 14.48 18.34 3.99
N MET A 168 14.43 17.04 3.71
CA MET A 168 15.02 16.47 2.50
C MET A 168 13.94 16.30 1.43
N ALA A 169 14.08 17.01 0.32
CA ALA A 169 13.19 16.86 -0.82
C ALA A 169 13.21 15.41 -1.32
N ARG A 170 12.05 14.80 -1.46
CA ARG A 170 11.87 13.44 -1.97
C ARG A 170 10.80 13.45 -3.05
N TYR A 171 10.93 12.54 -3.99
CA TYR A 171 9.82 12.20 -4.87
C TYR A 171 8.78 11.39 -4.10
N SER A 172 7.51 11.72 -4.34
CA SER A 172 6.35 11.09 -3.73
C SER A 172 5.36 10.60 -4.78
N TYR A 173 4.21 10.09 -4.38
CA TYR A 173 3.15 9.68 -5.31
C TYR A 173 2.70 10.78 -6.27
N SER A 174 2.74 12.06 -5.86
CA SER A 174 2.40 13.19 -6.71
C SER A 174 3.40 13.42 -7.85
N ASP A 175 4.62 12.88 -7.74
CA ASP A 175 5.66 12.99 -8.74
C ASP A 175 5.67 11.84 -9.76
N LEU A 176 4.83 10.81 -9.54
CA LEU A 176 4.69 9.72 -10.50
C LEU A 176 3.91 10.18 -11.74
N PRO A 177 4.30 9.73 -12.93
CA PRO A 177 3.47 9.92 -14.12
C PRO A 177 2.14 9.18 -13.95
N GLU A 178 1.13 9.62 -14.70
CA GLU A 178 -0.19 8.99 -14.68
C GLU A 178 -0.17 7.52 -15.10
N THR A 179 0.72 7.21 -16.03
CA THR A 179 0.94 5.86 -16.53
C THR A 179 2.43 5.58 -16.70
N PHE A 180 2.80 4.32 -16.60
CA PHE A 180 4.12 3.82 -16.96
C PHE A 180 3.94 2.51 -17.74
N ASP A 181 4.94 2.20 -18.61
CA ASP A 181 4.81 1.07 -19.53
C ASP A 181 5.05 -0.27 -18.84
N TYR A 182 5.94 -0.31 -17.85
CA TYR A 182 6.31 -1.53 -17.15
C TYR A 182 6.46 -1.29 -15.65
N ALA A 183 5.92 -2.22 -14.84
CA ALA A 183 6.27 -2.38 -13.44
C ALA A 183 7.12 -3.66 -13.28
N LEU A 184 8.30 -3.52 -12.71
CA LEU A 184 9.20 -4.63 -12.43
C LEU A 184 9.31 -4.82 -10.91
N ILE A 185 9.03 -6.01 -10.45
CA ILE A 185 9.10 -6.38 -9.04
C ILE A 185 10.23 -7.40 -8.89
N THR A 186 11.23 -7.08 -8.07
CA THR A 186 12.39 -7.95 -7.86
C THR A 186 12.00 -9.21 -7.10
N HIS A 187 11.12 -9.08 -6.10
CA HIS A 187 10.59 -10.19 -5.33
C HIS A 187 9.34 -9.77 -4.54
N ILE A 188 8.63 -10.74 -3.98
CA ILE A 188 7.29 -10.56 -3.38
C ILE A 188 7.30 -10.19 -1.89
N HIS A 189 8.35 -9.59 -1.35
CA HIS A 189 8.27 -9.01 -0.02
C HIS A 189 7.41 -7.74 -0.07
N GLN A 190 6.65 -7.49 1.02
CA GLN A 190 5.69 -6.38 1.07
C GLN A 190 6.32 -4.99 0.99
N ASP A 191 7.62 -4.88 1.11
CA ASP A 191 8.40 -3.65 0.94
C ASP A 191 8.91 -3.46 -0.49
N HIS A 192 8.49 -4.33 -1.43
CA HIS A 192 8.79 -4.24 -2.86
C HIS A 192 7.53 -4.28 -3.75
N VAL A 193 6.34 -4.57 -3.15
CA VAL A 193 5.08 -4.73 -3.89
C VAL A 193 4.01 -3.79 -3.35
#